data_64ec68c35628224a03f9790ec407a376
#
_entry.id   64ec68c35628224a03f9790ec407a376
#
_cell.length_a   1.000
_cell.length_b   1.000
_cell.length_c   1.000
_cell.angle_alpha   90.00
_cell.angle_beta   90.00
_cell.angle_gamma   90.00
#
_symmetry.space_group_name_H-M   'P 1'
#
loop_
_entity.id
_entity.type
_entity.pdbx_description
1 polymer ?
#
loop_
_entity_poly.entity_id
_entity_poly.type
_entity_poly.pdbx_seq_one_letter_code
_entity_poly.pdbx_strand_id
1 'polypeptide(L)'
;MLELEGDIYLIGDIHGKKFQLIEKIKNLNIADAHLILLGDIGVGFNDNNYAFDYGWLNDELKKLNCKAYLLRGNHDNPSHWKDDLIDEEYENIIHLKDHQLLLLNDDLFMCIGGGTSIDRCFRDIERSYWSDENISLPKYNKLEKDIIKNKG
;
A
#
# COMPACT_ATOMS: atom_id res chain seq x y z
N MET A 1 -5.26 -4.14 15.02
CA MET A 1 -3.94 -3.49 15.04
C MET A 1 -2.95 -4.48 14.48
N LEU A 2 -2.03 -4.06 13.65
CA LEU A 2 -0.95 -4.88 13.11
C LEU A 2 0.36 -4.43 13.80
N GLU A 3 1.10 -5.37 14.36
CA GLU A 3 2.35 -5.10 15.07
C GLU A 3 3.52 -5.66 14.27
N LEU A 4 4.53 -4.82 14.01
CA LEU A 4 5.73 -5.16 13.24
C LEU A 4 6.96 -4.76 14.06
N GLU A 5 7.88 -5.70 14.19
CA GLU A 5 9.15 -5.50 14.89
C GLU A 5 10.33 -5.81 13.97
N GLY A 6 11.47 -5.18 14.21
CA GLY A 6 12.70 -5.40 13.45
C GLY A 6 12.97 -4.33 12.41
N ASP A 7 13.58 -4.71 11.30
CA ASP A 7 13.93 -3.78 10.23
C ASP A 7 12.72 -3.41 9.40
N ILE A 8 12.36 -2.11 9.41
CA ILE A 8 11.20 -1.56 8.72
C ILE A 8 11.65 -0.48 7.76
N TYR A 9 11.28 -0.61 6.49
CA TYR A 9 11.60 0.36 5.42
C TYR A 9 10.33 0.99 4.89
N LEU A 10 10.27 2.33 4.86
CA LEU A 10 9.21 3.11 4.24
C LEU A 10 9.60 3.44 2.80
N ILE A 11 8.73 3.11 1.84
CA ILE A 11 9.00 3.21 0.41
C ILE A 11 7.86 3.96 -0.26
N GLY A 12 8.13 5.06 -0.96
CA GLY A 12 7.13 5.84 -1.71
C GLY A 12 7.21 5.63 -3.22
N ASP A 13 6.12 5.93 -3.90
CA ASP A 13 6.00 6.26 -5.33
C ASP A 13 6.72 5.33 -6.31
N ILE A 14 6.47 4.04 -6.27
CA ILE A 14 7.11 3.10 -7.19
C ILE A 14 6.48 3.07 -8.59
N HIS A 15 5.21 3.50 -8.74
CA HIS A 15 4.49 3.61 -10.02
C HIS A 15 4.68 2.38 -10.94
N GLY A 16 4.42 1.18 -10.41
CA GLY A 16 4.56 -0.09 -11.13
C GLY A 16 6.00 -0.59 -11.32
N LYS A 17 7.03 0.15 -10.84
CA LYS A 17 8.44 -0.20 -11.01
C LYS A 17 8.92 -1.25 -10.00
N LYS A 18 8.15 -2.32 -9.82
CA LYS A 18 8.44 -3.40 -8.86
C LYS A 18 9.78 -4.09 -9.13
N PHE A 19 10.20 -4.21 -10.39
CA PHE A 19 11.49 -4.81 -10.75
C PHE A 19 12.65 -3.98 -10.22
N GLN A 20 12.60 -2.65 -10.42
CA GLN A 20 13.61 -1.71 -9.93
C GLN A 20 13.61 -1.67 -8.38
N LEU A 21 12.43 -1.80 -7.75
CA LEU A 21 12.34 -1.90 -6.30
C LEU A 21 13.10 -3.13 -5.79
N ILE A 22 12.83 -4.31 -6.32
CA ILE A 22 13.49 -5.55 -5.90
C ILE A 22 15.00 -5.51 -6.19
N GLU A 23 15.40 -4.97 -7.35
CA GLU A 23 16.81 -4.76 -7.66
C GLU A 23 17.50 -3.86 -6.62
N LYS A 24 16.86 -2.75 -6.23
CA LYS A 24 17.39 -1.84 -5.22
C LYS A 24 17.49 -2.50 -3.84
N ILE A 25 16.49 -3.27 -3.43
CA ILE A 25 16.48 -4.02 -2.17
C ILE A 25 17.68 -4.99 -2.14
N LYS A 26 17.89 -5.75 -3.22
CA LYS A 26 19.03 -6.67 -3.37
C LYS A 26 20.38 -5.94 -3.30
N ASN A 27 20.51 -4.81 -4.01
CA ASN A 27 21.75 -4.02 -4.03
C ASN A 27 22.09 -3.39 -2.66
N LEU A 28 21.07 -3.13 -1.85
CA LEU A 28 21.23 -2.64 -0.47
C LEU A 28 21.41 -3.77 0.54
N ASN A 29 21.39 -5.03 0.10
CA ASN A 29 21.44 -6.24 0.94
C ASN A 29 20.35 -6.26 2.02
N ILE A 30 19.14 -5.76 1.70
CA ILE A 30 17.99 -5.81 2.61
C ILE A 30 17.37 -7.21 2.53
N ALA A 31 17.25 -7.85 3.68
CA ALA A 31 16.58 -9.13 3.89
C ALA A 31 15.97 -9.16 5.29
N ASP A 32 15.11 -10.14 5.56
CA ASP A 32 14.45 -10.32 6.87
C ASP A 32 13.71 -9.05 7.36
N ALA A 33 13.03 -8.33 6.44
CA ALA A 33 12.54 -6.99 6.69
C ALA A 33 11.07 -6.80 6.33
N HIS A 34 10.46 -5.76 6.92
CA HIS A 34 9.14 -5.24 6.60
C HIS A 34 9.24 -4.03 5.67
N LEU A 35 8.58 -4.09 4.51
CA LEU A 35 8.61 -3.04 3.49
C LEU A 35 7.23 -2.39 3.43
N ILE A 36 7.09 -1.15 3.91
CA ILE A 36 5.80 -0.43 3.87
C ILE A 36 5.81 0.50 2.66
N LEU A 37 4.98 0.19 1.65
CA LEU A 37 4.81 0.99 0.44
C LEU A 37 3.74 2.05 0.68
N LEU A 38 4.12 3.32 0.62
CA LEU A 38 3.32 4.48 1.05
C LEU A 38 2.46 5.07 -0.08
N GLY A 39 1.84 4.21 -0.87
CA GLY A 39 0.95 4.61 -1.98
C GLY A 39 1.67 4.77 -3.32
N ASP A 40 0.87 5.03 -4.34
CA ASP A 40 1.29 5.17 -5.74
C ASP A 40 2.14 3.98 -6.22
N ILE A 41 1.69 2.80 -5.86
CA ILE A 41 2.34 1.53 -6.17
C ILE A 41 2.14 1.19 -7.65
N GLY A 42 0.99 1.62 -8.23
CA GLY A 42 0.57 1.32 -9.58
C GLY A 42 -0.27 0.07 -9.70
N VAL A 43 -0.93 -0.33 -8.61
CA VAL A 43 -1.83 -1.49 -8.57
C VAL A 43 -3.11 -1.19 -9.35
N GLY A 44 -3.38 -1.98 -10.40
CA GLY A 44 -4.59 -1.83 -11.22
C GLY A 44 -4.64 -0.52 -12.03
N PHE A 45 -3.54 0.21 -12.14
CA PHE A 45 -3.47 1.44 -12.94
C PHE A 45 -3.31 1.09 -14.42
N ASN A 46 -4.23 1.57 -15.29
CA ASN A 46 -4.27 1.26 -16.73
C ASN A 46 -4.31 -0.24 -17.05
N ASP A 47 -5.30 -0.93 -16.59
CA ASP A 47 -5.52 -2.41 -16.62
C ASP A 47 -5.16 -3.16 -17.90
N ASN A 48 -4.92 -2.51 -19.01
CA ASN A 48 -4.74 -3.19 -20.29
C ASN A 48 -3.30 -3.66 -20.60
N ASN A 49 -2.28 -3.22 -19.84
CA ASN A 49 -0.89 -3.62 -20.16
C ASN A 49 0.00 -3.99 -18.95
N TYR A 50 -0.44 -3.70 -17.72
CA TYR A 50 0.38 -3.95 -16.54
C TYR A 50 -0.50 -4.43 -15.37
N ALA A 51 -1.08 -5.62 -15.51
CA ALA A 51 -1.57 -6.32 -14.32
C ALA A 51 -0.44 -6.32 -13.30
N PHE A 52 -0.67 -5.74 -12.14
CA PHE A 52 0.33 -5.79 -11.07
C PHE A 52 0.56 -7.27 -10.74
N ASP A 53 1.74 -7.75 -11.08
CA ASP A 53 2.08 -9.16 -10.95
C ASP A 53 2.44 -9.45 -9.50
N TYR A 54 1.43 -9.74 -8.72
CA TYR A 54 1.57 -10.11 -7.32
C TYR A 54 2.38 -11.38 -7.12
N GLY A 55 2.18 -12.38 -7.99
CA GLY A 55 2.89 -13.66 -7.90
C GLY A 55 4.39 -13.48 -7.98
N TRP A 56 4.86 -12.77 -9.01
CA TRP A 56 6.28 -12.49 -9.15
C TRP A 56 6.85 -11.70 -7.95
N LEU A 57 6.14 -10.66 -7.51
CA LEU A 57 6.58 -9.86 -6.36
C LEU A 57 6.64 -10.70 -5.08
N ASN A 58 5.61 -11.50 -4.82
CA ASN A 58 5.56 -12.42 -3.68
C ASN A 58 6.75 -13.39 -3.66
N ASP A 59 7.07 -13.99 -4.81
CA ASP A 59 8.18 -14.94 -4.94
C ASP A 59 9.54 -14.28 -4.68
N GLU A 60 9.73 -13.04 -5.15
CA GLU A 60 10.96 -12.29 -4.91
C GLU A 60 11.09 -11.87 -3.44
N LEU A 61 9.98 -11.44 -2.81
CA LEU A 61 9.95 -11.10 -1.38
C LEU A 61 10.24 -12.33 -0.51
N LYS A 62 9.68 -13.49 -0.88
CA LYS A 62 9.92 -14.76 -0.19
C LYS A 62 11.41 -15.16 -0.20
N LYS A 63 12.11 -14.98 -1.33
CA LYS A 63 13.55 -15.26 -1.44
C LYS A 63 14.39 -14.37 -0.52
N LEU A 64 13.90 -13.17 -0.21
CA LEU A 64 14.56 -12.20 0.66
C LEU A 64 14.11 -12.29 2.12
N ASN A 65 13.16 -13.18 2.42
CA ASN A 65 12.46 -13.25 3.71
C ASN A 65 11.85 -11.89 4.11
N CYS A 66 11.32 -11.14 3.13
CA CYS A 66 10.69 -9.84 3.32
C CYS A 66 9.18 -9.94 3.18
N LYS A 67 8.45 -9.03 3.84
CA LYS A 67 7.02 -8.81 3.62
C LYS A 67 6.76 -7.39 3.17
N ALA A 68 5.89 -7.21 2.18
CA ALA A 68 5.44 -5.92 1.70
C ALA A 68 4.04 -5.60 2.22
N TYR A 69 3.88 -4.40 2.75
CA TYR A 69 2.62 -3.84 3.26
C TYR A 69 2.24 -2.67 2.37
N LEU A 70 1.13 -2.81 1.65
CA LEU A 70 0.73 -1.90 0.58
C LEU A 70 -0.33 -0.92 1.09
N LEU A 71 0.03 0.36 1.26
CA LEU A 71 -0.93 1.43 1.49
C LEU A 71 -1.35 2.01 0.13
N ARG A 72 -2.64 2.23 -0.05
CA ARG A 72 -3.22 2.75 -1.28
C ARG A 72 -2.84 4.21 -1.52
N GLY A 73 -2.37 4.55 -2.73
CA GLY A 73 -2.25 5.91 -3.25
C GLY A 73 -3.42 6.28 -4.17
N ASN A 74 -3.35 7.45 -4.81
CA ASN A 74 -4.32 7.87 -5.83
C ASN A 74 -4.03 7.26 -7.22
N HIS A 75 -2.85 6.68 -7.44
CA HIS A 75 -2.49 5.89 -8.61
C HIS A 75 -2.71 4.38 -8.41
N ASP A 76 -3.51 3.99 -7.42
CA ASP A 76 -3.82 2.60 -7.14
C ASP A 76 -5.34 2.39 -7.23
N ASN A 77 -5.78 1.33 -7.90
CA ASN A 77 -7.19 0.99 -8.01
C ASN A 77 -7.74 0.56 -6.64
N PRO A 78 -8.67 1.34 -6.03
CA PRO A 78 -9.17 1.05 -4.69
C PRO A 78 -9.87 -0.31 -4.55
N SER A 79 -10.31 -0.92 -5.66
CA SER A 79 -10.98 -2.21 -5.63
C SER A 79 -10.11 -3.33 -5.06
N HIS A 80 -8.78 -3.24 -5.22
CA HIS A 80 -7.83 -4.22 -4.68
C HIS A 80 -7.72 -4.19 -3.15
N TRP A 81 -8.24 -3.14 -2.49
CA TRP A 81 -8.24 -3.01 -1.02
C TRP A 81 -9.60 -3.33 -0.39
N LYS A 82 -10.61 -3.77 -1.19
CA LYS A 82 -11.98 -3.99 -0.68
C LYS A 82 -12.17 -5.35 -0.03
N ASP A 83 -11.39 -6.34 -0.45
CA ASP A 83 -11.42 -7.71 0.09
C ASP A 83 -10.01 -8.17 0.48
N ASP A 84 -9.91 -9.35 1.05
CA ASP A 84 -8.66 -9.92 1.52
C ASP A 84 -8.13 -11.03 0.58
N LEU A 85 -8.69 -11.19 -0.62
CA LEU A 85 -8.36 -12.28 -1.54
C LEU A 85 -6.88 -12.30 -1.93
N ILE A 86 -6.28 -11.12 -2.14
CA ILE A 86 -4.84 -11.01 -2.46
C ILE A 86 -4.00 -11.44 -1.26
N ASP A 87 -4.34 -10.98 -0.07
CA ASP A 87 -3.62 -11.29 1.17
C ASP A 87 -3.71 -12.79 1.51
N GLU A 88 -4.82 -13.44 1.18
CA GLU A 88 -5.00 -14.89 1.33
C GLU A 88 -4.18 -15.69 0.32
N GLU A 89 -3.99 -15.18 -0.91
CA GLU A 89 -3.24 -15.85 -1.99
C GLU A 89 -1.73 -15.64 -1.85
N TYR A 90 -1.28 -14.44 -1.39
CA TYR A 90 0.12 -14.05 -1.38
C TYR A 90 0.64 -13.71 0.01
N GLU A 91 1.21 -14.68 0.71
CA GLU A 91 1.63 -14.61 2.13
C GLU A 91 2.64 -13.49 2.46
N ASN A 92 3.37 -12.97 1.47
CA ASN A 92 4.36 -11.91 1.65
C ASN A 92 3.86 -10.53 1.20
N ILE A 93 2.57 -10.40 0.83
CA ILE A 93 1.94 -9.15 0.41
C ILE A 93 0.68 -8.93 1.25
N ILE A 94 0.58 -7.77 1.89
CA ILE A 94 -0.53 -7.44 2.79
C ILE A 94 -1.04 -6.05 2.43
N HIS A 95 -2.34 -5.91 2.16
CA HIS A 95 -2.98 -4.63 1.90
C HIS A 95 -3.38 -3.95 3.21
N LEU A 96 -2.79 -2.78 3.46
CA LEU A 96 -3.14 -1.96 4.62
C LEU A 96 -4.46 -1.25 4.38
N LYS A 97 -5.44 -1.48 5.25
CA LYS A 97 -6.76 -0.87 5.15
C LYS A 97 -6.75 0.56 5.68
N ASP A 98 -7.60 1.42 5.14
CA ASP A 98 -7.82 2.76 5.69
C ASP A 98 -8.20 2.67 7.17
N HIS A 99 -7.61 3.50 8.01
CA HIS A 99 -7.76 3.57 9.47
C HIS A 99 -7.20 2.36 10.24
N GLN A 100 -6.47 1.46 9.59
CA GLN A 100 -5.76 0.40 10.29
C GLN A 100 -4.64 1.02 11.15
N LEU A 101 -4.53 0.55 12.37
CA LEU A 101 -3.44 0.94 13.27
C LEU A 101 -2.26 -0.02 13.06
N LEU A 102 -1.06 0.58 12.96
CA LEU A 102 0.22 -0.12 12.91
C LEU A 102 1.03 0.27 14.15
N LEU A 103 1.53 -0.72 14.86
CA LEU A 103 2.60 -0.53 15.84
C LEU A 103 3.91 -0.97 15.16
N LEU A 104 4.77 0.01 14.85
CA LEU A 104 6.05 -0.22 14.19
C LEU A 104 7.15 -0.06 15.24
N ASN A 105 7.72 -1.18 15.67
CA ASN A 105 8.49 -1.23 16.89
C ASN A 105 7.64 -0.66 18.05
N ASP A 106 8.02 0.46 18.66
CA ASP A 106 7.25 1.09 19.76
C ASP A 106 6.40 2.29 19.30
N ASP A 107 6.39 2.61 18.01
CA ASP A 107 5.69 3.79 17.47
C ASP A 107 4.35 3.42 16.85
N LEU A 108 3.29 4.14 17.26
CA LEU A 108 1.92 3.94 16.77
C LEU A 108 1.63 4.83 15.56
N PHE A 109 1.20 4.21 14.46
CA PHE A 109 0.80 4.84 13.22
C PHE A 109 -0.64 4.49 12.84
N MET A 110 -1.26 5.35 12.03
CA MET A 110 -2.55 5.07 11.42
C MET A 110 -2.43 5.15 9.89
N CYS A 111 -2.94 4.14 9.21
CA CYS A 111 -2.97 4.09 7.75
C CYS A 111 -4.05 5.01 7.19
N ILE A 112 -3.67 5.90 6.27
CA ILE A 112 -4.59 6.76 5.54
C ILE A 112 -4.18 6.72 4.08
N GLY A 113 -4.95 5.98 3.27
CA GLY A 113 -4.67 5.81 1.86
C GLY A 113 -5.40 6.80 0.95
N GLY A 114 -4.94 6.89 -0.28
CA GLY A 114 -5.52 7.73 -1.33
C GLY A 114 -5.01 9.16 -1.34
N GLY A 115 -5.57 9.95 -2.22
CA GLY A 115 -5.22 11.35 -2.40
C GLY A 115 -6.03 11.97 -3.55
N THR A 116 -6.07 13.30 -3.64
CA THR A 116 -6.77 13.98 -4.73
C THR A 116 -5.88 14.06 -5.97
N SER A 117 -6.29 13.42 -7.06
CA SER A 117 -5.62 13.56 -8.36
C SER A 117 -5.82 14.97 -8.91
N ILE A 118 -4.76 15.77 -8.99
CA ILE A 118 -4.80 17.14 -9.54
C ILE A 118 -5.01 17.16 -11.04
N ASP A 119 -4.64 16.10 -11.72
CA ASP A 119 -4.73 15.87 -13.16
C ASP A 119 -5.94 15.00 -13.57
N ARG A 120 -6.90 14.79 -12.67
CA ARG A 120 -8.09 13.94 -12.90
C ARG A 120 -8.87 14.23 -14.17
N CYS A 121 -8.85 15.47 -14.64
CA CYS A 121 -9.54 15.85 -15.87
C CYS A 121 -8.89 15.30 -17.16
N PHE A 122 -7.66 14.79 -17.06
CA PHE A 122 -6.91 14.14 -18.13
C PHE A 122 -6.83 12.61 -17.98
N ARG A 123 -7.50 12.06 -16.97
CA ARG A 123 -7.47 10.64 -16.67
C ARG A 123 -8.76 9.94 -17.10
N ASP A 124 -8.65 8.67 -17.45
CA ASP A 124 -9.78 7.81 -17.79
C ASP A 124 -10.43 7.27 -16.51
N ILE A 125 -11.75 7.47 -16.39
CA ILE A 125 -12.54 6.96 -15.27
C ILE A 125 -12.45 5.43 -15.23
N GLU A 126 -12.30 4.85 -14.03
CA GLU A 126 -12.16 3.40 -13.73
C GLU A 126 -10.93 2.72 -14.38
N ARG A 127 -9.98 3.50 -14.91
CA ARG A 127 -8.72 2.99 -15.46
C ARG A 127 -7.49 3.65 -14.87
N SER A 128 -7.55 4.97 -14.70
CA SER A 128 -6.47 5.77 -14.12
C SER A 128 -6.98 6.85 -13.16
N TYR A 129 -8.29 6.94 -13.00
CA TYR A 129 -8.98 7.77 -12.02
C TYR A 129 -10.16 7.00 -11.42
N TRP A 130 -10.29 7.02 -10.11
CA TRP A 130 -11.37 6.37 -9.36
C TRP A 130 -12.12 7.39 -8.51
N SER A 131 -13.46 7.34 -8.55
CA SER A 131 -14.31 8.27 -7.81
C SER A 131 -14.12 8.17 -6.28
N ASP A 132 -13.63 7.05 -5.80
CA ASP A 132 -13.34 6.75 -4.40
C ASP A 132 -11.83 6.80 -4.05
N GLU A 133 -11.00 7.48 -4.87
CA GLU A 133 -9.57 7.67 -4.60
C GLU A 133 -9.30 8.45 -3.32
N ASN A 134 -10.23 9.33 -2.92
CA ASN A 134 -10.13 10.17 -1.74
C ASN A 134 -10.79 9.57 -0.51
N ILE A 135 -10.35 10.04 0.66
CA ILE A 135 -11.11 9.85 1.89
C ILE A 135 -12.37 10.71 1.82
N SER A 136 -13.54 10.07 1.88
CA SER A 136 -14.82 10.80 1.94
C SER A 136 -14.97 11.56 3.26
N LEU A 137 -15.76 12.64 3.27
CA LEU A 137 -16.01 13.42 4.48
C LEU A 137 -16.49 12.58 5.69
N PRO A 138 -17.42 11.61 5.54
CA PRO A 138 -17.78 10.72 6.63
C PRO A 138 -16.60 9.89 7.16
N LYS A 139 -15.72 9.39 6.28
CA LYS A 139 -14.51 8.67 6.68
C LYS A 139 -13.52 9.58 7.39
N TYR A 140 -13.37 10.83 6.94
CA TYR A 140 -12.53 11.83 7.60
C TYR A 140 -13.02 12.14 9.04
N ASN A 141 -14.33 12.34 9.23
CA ASN A 141 -14.92 12.58 10.55
C ASN A 141 -14.77 11.37 11.49
N LYS A 142 -14.77 10.14 10.93
CA LYS A 142 -14.48 8.92 11.70
C LYS A 142 -13.01 8.91 12.12
N LEU A 143 -12.10 9.19 11.19
CA LEU A 143 -10.67 9.25 11.43
C LEU A 143 -10.34 10.23 12.58
N GLU A 144 -10.90 11.44 12.55
CA GLU A 144 -10.70 12.44 13.62
C GLU A 144 -11.10 11.89 14.99
N LYS A 145 -12.25 11.20 15.07
CA LYS A 145 -12.70 10.56 16.31
C LYS A 145 -11.78 9.43 16.76
N ASP A 146 -11.29 8.63 15.82
CA ASP A 146 -10.39 7.50 16.11
C ASP A 146 -9.02 8.02 16.63
N ILE A 147 -8.49 9.11 16.04
CA ILE A 147 -7.26 9.77 16.51
C ILE A 147 -7.46 10.31 17.95
N ILE A 148 -8.58 10.99 18.21
CA ILE A 148 -8.86 11.54 19.54
C ILE A 148 -8.96 10.44 20.59
N LYS A 149 -9.64 9.33 20.25
CA LYS A 149 -9.83 8.20 21.14
C LYS A 149 -8.52 7.48 21.51
N ASN A 150 -7.55 7.45 20.59
CA ASN A 150 -6.28 6.73 20.80
C ASN A 150 -5.16 7.63 21.35
N LYS A 151 -5.44 8.91 21.64
CA LYS A 151 -4.51 9.83 22.32
C LYS A 151 -4.57 9.75 23.87
N GLY A 152 -5.43 8.95 24.42
CA GLY A 152 -5.56 8.63 25.86
C GLY A 152 -4.98 7.29 26.13
#